data_9a59c66e131239a39f94a0d9330b95c5
#
_entry.id   9a59c66e131239a39f94a0d9330b95c5
#
_cell.length_a   1.000
_cell.length_b   1.000
_cell.length_c   1.000
_cell.angle_alpha   90.00
_cell.angle_beta   90.00
_cell.angle_gamma   90.00
#
_symmetry.space_group_name_H-M   'P 1'
#
loop_
_entity.id
_entity.type
_entity.pdbx_description
1 polymer ?
#
loop_
_entity_poly.entity_id
_entity_poly.type
_entity_poly.pdbx_seq_one_letter_code
_entity_poly.pdbx_strand_id
1 'polypeptide(L)'
;MSINNIGPFTKSHLDMCIKNNSIDDALYEKYGVKRSLRDLNGIGINAGITNVSLSKSFTTDENGNRIPCAGELYYRGYEIHDLIKGFFLDNRLGFEECTYLLLFGVLPDEKELQNFKQVLNISYDLPHHFIQDVIMKSPTADIIANMTKSTLALGSYDKKMGDN
;
A
#
# COMPACT_ATOMS: atom_id res chain seq x y z
N MET A 1 -4.77 19.64 13.28
CA MET A 1 -4.78 20.44 12.03
C MET A 1 -5.84 19.84 11.10
N SER A 2 -6.77 20.65 10.61
CA SER A 2 -7.83 20.16 9.72
C SER A 2 -7.24 19.84 8.35
N ILE A 3 -7.50 18.62 7.85
CA ILE A 3 -7.13 18.13 6.50
C ILE A 3 -7.70 19.04 5.39
N ASN A 4 -8.53 20.01 5.72
CA ASN A 4 -9.18 20.91 4.77
C ASN A 4 -8.24 21.95 4.10
N ASN A 5 -6.95 21.95 4.45
CA ASN A 5 -5.97 22.93 3.92
C ASN A 5 -4.86 22.32 3.06
N ILE A 6 -5.01 21.06 2.66
CA ILE A 6 -4.09 20.45 1.70
C ILE A 6 -4.59 20.84 0.30
N GLY A 7 -3.91 21.80 -0.32
CA GLY A 7 -4.29 22.53 -1.52
C GLY A 7 -4.57 21.68 -2.79
N PRO A 8 -4.43 22.23 -4.00
CA PRO A 8 -4.85 21.62 -5.27
C PRO A 8 -4.25 20.23 -5.54
N PHE A 9 -3.12 19.89 -4.89
CA PHE A 9 -2.51 18.56 -4.94
C PHE A 9 -3.49 17.47 -4.47
N THR A 10 -4.23 17.69 -3.39
CA THR A 10 -5.05 16.64 -2.76
C THR A 10 -6.23 16.21 -3.61
N LYS A 11 -6.91 17.15 -4.27
CA LYS A 11 -8.11 16.81 -5.05
C LYS A 11 -7.76 15.99 -6.29
N SER A 12 -6.77 16.44 -7.06
CA SER A 12 -6.35 15.69 -8.27
C SER A 12 -5.79 14.31 -7.93
N HIS A 13 -5.06 14.18 -6.80
CA HIS A 13 -4.52 12.89 -6.37
C HIS A 13 -5.60 11.98 -5.79
N LEU A 14 -6.62 12.53 -5.13
CA LEU A 14 -7.79 11.75 -4.70
C LEU A 14 -8.53 11.18 -5.91
N ASP A 15 -8.81 12.00 -6.92
CA ASP A 15 -9.48 11.56 -8.14
C ASP A 15 -8.65 10.49 -8.89
N MET A 16 -7.33 10.66 -8.95
CA MET A 16 -6.40 9.67 -9.51
C MET A 16 -6.42 8.37 -8.71
N CYS A 17 -6.40 8.45 -7.38
CA CYS A 17 -6.46 7.30 -6.49
C CYS A 17 -7.77 6.52 -6.68
N ILE A 18 -8.91 7.19 -6.69
CA ILE A 18 -10.22 6.57 -6.94
C ILE A 18 -10.25 5.88 -8.30
N LYS A 19 -9.84 6.59 -9.36
CA LYS A 19 -9.83 6.07 -10.72
C LYS A 19 -8.94 4.83 -10.87
N ASN A 20 -7.72 4.87 -10.34
CA ASN A 20 -6.72 3.82 -10.52
C ASN A 20 -6.90 2.63 -9.55
N ASN A 21 -7.75 2.77 -8.53
CA ASN A 21 -8.07 1.68 -7.60
C ASN A 21 -9.47 1.07 -7.82
N SER A 22 -10.25 1.56 -8.78
CA SER A 22 -11.52 0.92 -9.09
C SER A 22 -11.28 -0.41 -9.82
N ILE A 23 -12.02 -1.43 -9.43
CA ILE A 23 -11.99 -2.77 -10.00
C ILE A 23 -13.38 -3.06 -10.57
N ASP A 24 -13.43 -3.52 -11.83
CA ASP A 24 -14.68 -3.92 -12.46
C ASP A 24 -15.24 -5.18 -11.78
N ASP A 25 -16.49 -5.11 -11.34
CA ASP A 25 -17.18 -6.22 -10.65
C ASP A 25 -17.25 -7.49 -11.52
N ALA A 26 -17.28 -7.37 -12.84
CA ALA A 26 -17.23 -8.49 -13.76
C ALA A 26 -15.97 -9.35 -13.64
N LEU A 27 -14.87 -8.78 -13.13
CA LEU A 27 -13.62 -9.51 -12.90
C LEU A 27 -13.75 -10.54 -11.77
N TYR A 28 -14.60 -10.31 -10.77
CA TYR A 28 -14.84 -11.28 -9.70
C TYR A 28 -15.46 -12.56 -10.23
N GLU A 29 -16.44 -12.45 -11.12
CA GLU A 29 -17.05 -13.59 -11.78
C GLU A 29 -16.06 -14.27 -12.74
N LYS A 30 -15.37 -13.50 -13.59
CA LYS A 30 -14.39 -13.99 -14.57
C LYS A 30 -13.28 -14.81 -13.93
N TYR A 31 -12.78 -14.42 -12.76
CA TYR A 31 -11.68 -15.11 -12.07
C TYR A 31 -12.15 -16.08 -10.98
N GLY A 32 -13.45 -16.30 -10.83
CA GLY A 32 -14.00 -17.22 -9.85
C GLY A 32 -13.60 -16.88 -8.41
N VAL A 33 -13.55 -15.58 -8.08
CA VAL A 33 -13.14 -15.12 -6.74
C VAL A 33 -14.19 -15.53 -5.71
N LYS A 34 -13.74 -16.27 -4.69
CA LYS A 34 -14.60 -16.74 -3.61
C LYS A 34 -14.26 -16.04 -2.28
N ARG A 35 -15.19 -16.06 -1.34
CA ARG A 35 -15.03 -15.39 -0.04
C ARG A 35 -14.18 -16.17 0.98
N SER A 36 -13.88 -17.45 0.70
CA SER A 36 -13.12 -18.32 1.60
C SER A 36 -11.66 -18.46 1.13
N LEU A 37 -10.72 -18.65 2.06
CA LEU A 37 -9.29 -18.61 1.76
C LEU A 37 -8.72 -19.93 1.19
N ARG A 38 -9.44 -21.06 1.35
CA ARG A 38 -9.01 -22.38 0.83
C ARG A 38 -10.20 -23.16 0.33
N ASP A 39 -9.97 -23.98 -0.68
CA ASP A 39 -10.91 -25.00 -1.13
C ASP A 39 -10.82 -26.28 -0.27
N LEU A 40 -11.77 -27.19 -0.45
CA LEU A 40 -11.83 -28.48 0.30
C LEU A 40 -10.59 -29.36 0.08
N ASN A 41 -9.91 -29.23 -1.05
CA ASN A 41 -8.66 -29.91 -1.37
C ASN A 41 -7.40 -29.23 -0.78
N GLY A 42 -7.56 -28.18 0.04
CA GLY A 42 -6.48 -27.43 0.66
C GLY A 42 -5.77 -26.44 -0.27
N ILE A 43 -6.15 -26.35 -1.53
CA ILE A 43 -5.61 -25.38 -2.48
C ILE A 43 -6.13 -23.99 -2.11
N GLY A 44 -5.23 -23.01 -2.07
CA GLY A 44 -5.61 -21.60 -1.89
C GLY A 44 -6.51 -21.14 -3.03
N ILE A 45 -7.54 -20.39 -2.69
CA ILE A 45 -8.47 -19.81 -3.65
C ILE A 45 -8.25 -18.32 -3.78
N ASN A 46 -8.70 -17.75 -4.89
CA ASN A 46 -8.67 -16.31 -5.10
C ASN A 46 -9.69 -15.66 -4.15
N ALA A 47 -9.18 -14.99 -3.11
CA ALA A 47 -10.00 -14.33 -2.10
C ALA A 47 -10.31 -12.87 -2.43
N GLY A 48 -9.63 -12.29 -3.44
CA GLY A 48 -9.82 -10.91 -3.87
C GLY A 48 -9.11 -10.64 -5.20
N ILE A 49 -9.36 -9.47 -5.74
CA ILE A 49 -8.72 -8.95 -6.94
C ILE A 49 -8.05 -7.63 -6.58
N THR A 50 -6.85 -7.43 -7.07
CA THR A 50 -6.13 -6.16 -6.96
C THR A 50 -5.52 -5.78 -8.32
N ASN A 51 -5.51 -4.48 -8.61
CA ASN A 51 -4.80 -3.91 -9.74
C ASN A 51 -3.48 -3.24 -9.32
N VAL A 52 -3.12 -3.36 -8.05
CA VAL A 52 -1.94 -2.70 -7.46
C VAL A 52 -0.68 -3.54 -7.65
N SER A 53 -0.79 -4.86 -7.51
CA SER A 53 0.38 -5.74 -7.61
C SER A 53 0.01 -7.07 -8.26
N LEU A 54 1.00 -7.69 -8.88
CA LEU A 54 0.94 -9.06 -9.38
C LEU A 54 2.12 -9.84 -8.80
N SER A 55 1.82 -10.95 -8.14
CA SER A 55 2.82 -11.94 -7.71
C SER A 55 2.58 -13.23 -8.47
N LYS A 56 3.61 -13.74 -9.13
CA LYS A 56 3.54 -14.95 -9.96
C LYS A 56 4.61 -15.92 -9.50
N SER A 57 4.22 -17.14 -9.15
CA SER A 57 5.12 -18.21 -8.70
C SER A 57 4.88 -19.52 -9.43
N PHE A 58 3.92 -19.54 -10.36
CA PHE A 58 3.61 -20.71 -11.17
C PHE A 58 3.04 -20.26 -12.54
N THR A 59 3.17 -21.14 -13.51
CA THR A 59 2.48 -21.09 -14.81
C THR A 59 1.50 -22.24 -14.90
N THR A 60 0.64 -22.26 -15.91
CA THR A 60 -0.30 -23.35 -16.16
C THR A 60 0.10 -24.02 -17.47
N ASP A 61 0.24 -25.35 -17.47
CA ASP A 61 0.49 -26.12 -18.68
C ASP A 61 -0.77 -26.23 -19.57
N GLU A 62 -0.61 -26.88 -20.74
CA GLU A 62 -1.71 -27.11 -21.69
C GLU A 62 -2.85 -27.97 -21.10
N ASN A 63 -2.57 -28.73 -20.03
CA ASN A 63 -3.53 -29.60 -19.35
C ASN A 63 -4.17 -28.92 -18.12
N GLY A 64 -3.83 -27.65 -17.83
CA GLY A 64 -4.33 -26.91 -16.68
C GLY A 64 -3.59 -27.18 -15.36
N ASN A 65 -2.48 -27.93 -15.37
CA ASN A 65 -1.68 -28.18 -14.17
C ASN A 65 -0.77 -27.01 -13.86
N ARG A 66 -0.57 -26.74 -12.58
CA ARG A 66 0.34 -25.70 -12.08
C ARG A 66 1.79 -26.17 -12.15
N ILE A 67 2.63 -25.44 -12.88
CA ILE A 67 4.08 -25.66 -12.94
C ILE A 67 4.76 -24.50 -12.19
N PRO A 68 5.61 -24.79 -11.18
CA PRO A 68 6.40 -23.76 -10.51
C PRO A 68 7.26 -22.99 -11.51
N CYS A 69 7.32 -21.68 -11.39
CA CYS A 69 8.23 -20.81 -12.15
C CYS A 69 9.04 -19.91 -11.22
N ALA A 70 10.01 -19.19 -11.77
CA ALA A 70 10.71 -18.16 -11.03
C ALA A 70 9.69 -17.13 -10.48
N GLY A 71 9.89 -16.69 -9.23
CA GLY A 71 9.02 -15.69 -8.63
C GLY A 71 9.13 -14.36 -9.36
N GLU A 72 8.00 -13.80 -9.73
CA GLU A 72 7.91 -12.48 -10.35
C GLU A 72 7.00 -11.59 -9.47
N LEU A 73 7.38 -10.35 -9.26
CA LEU A 73 6.60 -9.35 -8.54
C LEU A 73 6.53 -8.07 -9.34
N TYR A 74 5.32 -7.60 -9.57
CA TYR A 74 5.05 -6.35 -10.29
C TYR A 74 4.27 -5.40 -9.40
N TYR A 75 4.65 -4.14 -9.40
CA TYR A 75 3.91 -3.04 -8.80
C TYR A 75 3.37 -2.13 -9.89
N ARG A 76 2.06 -2.05 -10.05
CA ARG A 76 1.39 -1.25 -11.10
C ARG A 76 1.94 -1.51 -12.51
N GLY A 77 2.35 -2.77 -12.78
CA GLY A 77 2.90 -3.17 -14.07
C GLY A 77 4.42 -3.03 -14.21
N TYR A 78 5.10 -2.44 -13.24
CA TYR A 78 6.56 -2.35 -13.20
C TYR A 78 7.14 -3.56 -12.46
N GLU A 79 8.13 -4.21 -13.06
CA GLU A 79 8.84 -5.32 -12.43
C GLU A 79 9.71 -4.79 -11.29
N ILE A 80 9.70 -5.48 -10.13
CA ILE A 80 10.34 -4.98 -8.90
C ILE A 80 11.86 -4.78 -9.04
N HIS A 81 12.55 -5.65 -9.79
CA HIS A 81 13.99 -5.54 -10.00
C HIS A 81 14.33 -4.30 -10.84
N ASP A 82 13.48 -3.92 -11.80
CA ASP A 82 13.69 -2.72 -12.62
C ASP A 82 13.51 -1.46 -11.78
N LEU A 83 12.51 -1.44 -10.88
CA LEU A 83 12.34 -0.34 -9.91
C LEU A 83 13.56 -0.21 -8.99
N ILE A 84 14.01 -1.32 -8.39
CA ILE A 84 15.17 -1.34 -7.49
C ILE A 84 16.43 -0.90 -8.24
N LYS A 85 16.65 -1.41 -9.46
CA LYS A 85 17.78 -1.02 -10.29
C LYS A 85 17.81 0.47 -10.58
N GLY A 86 16.66 1.08 -10.88
CA GLY A 86 16.53 2.53 -11.05
C GLY A 86 16.96 3.30 -9.80
N PHE A 87 16.52 2.89 -8.62
CA PHE A 87 16.91 3.52 -7.36
C PHE A 87 18.42 3.43 -7.09
N PHE A 88 19.00 2.26 -7.35
CA PHE A 88 20.46 2.06 -7.17
C PHE A 88 21.29 2.89 -8.15
N LEU A 89 20.89 2.97 -9.41
CA LEU A 89 21.61 3.75 -10.42
C LEU A 89 21.65 5.24 -10.07
N ASP A 90 20.59 5.76 -9.50
CA ASP A 90 20.46 7.17 -9.12
C ASP A 90 20.91 7.43 -7.66
N ASN A 91 21.41 6.40 -6.95
CA ASN A 91 21.82 6.48 -5.55
C ASN A 91 20.77 7.14 -4.65
N ARG A 92 19.51 6.74 -4.80
CA ARG A 92 18.35 7.29 -4.07
C ARG A 92 17.56 6.21 -3.35
N LEU A 93 16.82 6.61 -2.32
CA LEU A 93 15.88 5.76 -1.61
C LEU A 93 14.55 5.75 -2.37
N GLY A 94 13.98 4.56 -2.59
CA GLY A 94 12.77 4.39 -3.39
C GLY A 94 11.46 4.35 -2.61
N PHE A 95 11.48 4.60 -1.27
CA PHE A 95 10.29 4.42 -0.44
C PHE A 95 9.11 5.32 -0.87
N GLU A 96 9.34 6.62 -0.96
CA GLU A 96 8.29 7.58 -1.31
C GLU A 96 7.80 7.40 -2.75
N GLU A 97 8.70 7.06 -3.66
CA GLU A 97 8.38 6.82 -5.06
C GLU A 97 7.54 5.54 -5.23
N CYS A 98 7.91 4.44 -4.55
CA CYS A 98 7.11 3.23 -4.51
C CYS A 98 5.75 3.48 -3.86
N THR A 99 5.71 4.25 -2.76
CA THR A 99 4.46 4.61 -2.10
C THR A 99 3.56 5.40 -3.04
N TYR A 100 4.11 6.37 -3.75
CA TYR A 100 3.39 7.15 -4.76
C TYR A 100 2.82 6.24 -5.87
N LEU A 101 3.68 5.36 -6.43
CA LEU A 101 3.28 4.41 -7.47
C LEU A 101 2.13 3.52 -7.01
N LEU A 102 2.22 2.95 -5.81
CA LEU A 102 1.18 2.05 -5.29
C LEU A 102 -0.15 2.77 -5.04
N LEU A 103 -0.11 4.00 -4.53
CA LEU A 103 -1.30 4.81 -4.23
C LEU A 103 -1.94 5.37 -5.50
N PHE A 104 -1.16 5.96 -6.39
CA PHE A 104 -1.65 6.75 -7.52
C PHE A 104 -1.60 6.00 -8.87
N GLY A 105 -0.88 4.87 -8.93
CA GLY A 105 -0.86 4.00 -10.10
C GLY A 105 0.10 4.41 -11.21
N VAL A 106 0.90 5.46 -11.00
CA VAL A 106 1.90 5.98 -11.93
C VAL A 106 3.17 6.37 -11.18
N LEU A 107 4.33 6.30 -11.86
CA LEU A 107 5.56 6.85 -11.30
C LEU A 107 5.50 8.39 -11.28
N PRO A 108 5.92 9.04 -10.18
CA PRO A 108 5.95 10.49 -10.11
C PRO A 108 7.08 11.07 -10.97
N ASP A 109 6.85 12.25 -11.53
CA ASP A 109 7.95 13.10 -11.94
C ASP A 109 8.69 13.69 -10.71
N GLU A 110 9.82 14.39 -10.97
CA GLU A 110 10.62 14.97 -9.88
C GLU A 110 9.82 15.98 -9.03
N LYS A 111 9.01 16.80 -9.65
CA LYS A 111 8.19 17.80 -8.97
C LYS A 111 7.08 17.16 -8.16
N GLU A 112 6.42 16.15 -8.70
CA GLU A 112 5.38 15.38 -8.02
C GLU A 112 5.95 14.64 -6.80
N LEU A 113 7.13 14.03 -6.96
CA LEU A 113 7.82 13.36 -5.87
C LEU A 113 8.21 14.33 -4.75
N GLN A 114 8.72 15.51 -5.08
CA GLN A 114 9.05 16.53 -4.07
C GLN A 114 7.81 17.03 -3.34
N ASN A 115 6.72 17.28 -4.05
CA ASN A 115 5.45 17.67 -3.44
C ASN A 115 4.90 16.58 -2.52
N PHE A 116 4.98 15.32 -2.94
CA PHE A 116 4.55 14.19 -2.13
C PHE A 116 5.38 14.05 -0.86
N LYS A 117 6.71 14.18 -0.95
CA LYS A 117 7.59 14.21 0.22
C LYS A 117 7.24 15.33 1.20
N GLN A 118 6.90 16.50 0.71
CA GLN A 118 6.45 17.62 1.57
C GLN A 118 5.15 17.28 2.31
N VAL A 119 4.18 16.65 1.63
CA VAL A 119 2.93 16.20 2.26
C VAL A 119 3.20 15.14 3.33
N LEU A 120 4.05 14.17 3.07
CA LEU A 120 4.44 13.16 4.06
C LEU A 120 5.13 13.81 5.27
N ASN A 121 6.07 14.73 5.06
CA ASN A 121 6.79 15.40 6.14
C ASN A 121 5.86 16.17 7.08
N ILE A 122 4.84 16.86 6.54
CA ILE A 122 3.83 17.54 7.36
C ILE A 122 3.00 16.54 8.19
N SER A 123 2.84 15.32 7.69
CA SER A 123 2.04 14.28 8.34
C SER A 123 2.79 13.49 9.42
N TYR A 124 4.09 13.69 9.57
CA TYR A 124 4.91 12.98 10.58
C TYR A 124 4.78 13.57 12.01
N ASP A 125 4.21 14.75 12.15
CA ASP A 125 4.06 15.38 13.45
C ASP A 125 3.08 14.59 14.33
N LEU A 126 3.57 14.17 15.49
CA LEU A 126 2.76 13.51 16.50
C LEU A 126 1.89 14.52 17.27
N PRO A 127 0.73 14.10 17.77
CA PRO A 127 -0.08 14.93 18.66
C PRO A 127 0.72 15.42 19.85
N HIS A 128 0.37 16.62 20.35
CA HIS A 128 1.03 17.23 21.50
C HIS A 128 1.06 16.26 22.69
N HIS A 129 2.20 16.14 23.34
CA HIS A 129 2.48 15.21 24.44
C HIS A 129 2.32 13.71 24.14
N PHE A 130 2.07 13.29 22.90
CA PHE A 130 1.85 11.88 22.55
C PHE A 130 3.02 10.98 22.99
N ILE A 131 4.26 11.44 22.81
CA ILE A 131 5.45 10.70 23.22
C ILE A 131 5.42 10.44 24.73
N GLN A 132 5.18 11.48 25.54
CA GLN A 132 5.17 11.38 26.99
C GLN A 132 3.98 10.56 27.50
N ASP A 133 2.79 10.81 26.95
CA ASP A 133 1.55 10.26 27.49
C ASP A 133 1.22 8.86 27.02
N VAL A 134 1.67 8.48 25.82
CA VAL A 134 1.38 7.17 25.21
C VAL A 134 2.62 6.28 25.20
N ILE A 135 3.74 6.76 24.63
CA ILE A 135 4.90 5.91 24.42
C ILE A 135 5.66 5.67 25.73
N MET A 136 5.97 6.75 26.46
CA MET A 136 6.83 6.67 27.65
C MET A 136 6.10 6.17 28.90
N LYS A 137 4.79 6.39 29.05
CA LYS A 137 4.01 5.92 30.21
C LYS A 137 3.82 4.40 30.26
N SER A 138 3.97 3.71 29.14
CA SER A 138 3.82 2.25 29.06
C SER A 138 4.98 1.63 28.30
N PRO A 139 6.20 1.71 28.83
CA PRO A 139 7.37 1.17 28.17
C PRO A 139 7.30 -0.37 28.11
N THR A 140 7.82 -0.93 27.06
CA THR A 140 8.01 -2.38 26.90
C THR A 140 9.34 -2.64 26.18
N ALA A 141 9.99 -3.77 26.50
CA ALA A 141 11.17 -4.22 25.79
C ALA A 141 10.84 -4.70 24.37
N ASP A 142 9.58 -5.03 24.10
CA ASP A 142 9.09 -5.43 22.78
C ASP A 142 8.76 -4.19 21.95
N ILE A 143 9.65 -3.88 21.00
CA ILE A 143 9.52 -2.71 20.10
C ILE A 143 8.26 -2.83 19.23
N ILE A 144 7.96 -4.02 18.72
CA ILE A 144 6.80 -4.25 17.84
C ILE A 144 5.50 -4.03 18.60
N ALA A 145 5.40 -4.57 19.83
CA ALA A 145 4.24 -4.35 20.69
C ALA A 145 4.06 -2.87 21.02
N ASN A 146 5.16 -2.14 21.27
CA ASN A 146 5.11 -0.71 21.55
C ASN A 146 4.66 0.11 20.32
N MET A 147 5.19 -0.19 19.15
CA MET A 147 4.78 0.44 17.89
C MET A 147 3.30 0.17 17.58
N THR A 148 2.86 -1.07 17.71
CA THR A 148 1.45 -1.47 17.49
C THR A 148 0.51 -0.71 18.42
N LYS A 149 0.80 -0.71 19.72
CA LYS A 149 0.03 0.04 20.71
C LYS A 149 -0.04 1.53 20.38
N SER A 150 1.09 2.13 20.05
CA SER A 150 1.18 3.56 19.75
C SER A 150 0.43 3.91 18.46
N THR A 151 0.52 3.07 17.44
CA THR A 151 -0.24 3.26 16.19
C THR A 151 -1.75 3.18 16.42
N LEU A 152 -2.22 2.22 17.20
CA LEU A 152 -3.63 2.12 17.57
C LEU A 152 -4.11 3.34 18.38
N ALA A 153 -3.26 3.82 19.31
CA ALA A 153 -3.58 5.01 20.10
C ALA A 153 -3.66 6.27 19.23
N LEU A 154 -2.83 6.39 18.16
CA LEU A 154 -2.93 7.52 17.21
C LEU A 154 -4.30 7.60 16.54
N GLY A 155 -4.96 6.48 16.32
CA GLY A 155 -6.30 6.45 15.74
C GLY A 155 -7.32 7.27 16.54
N SER A 156 -7.19 7.35 17.88
CA SER A 156 -8.09 8.16 18.71
C SER A 156 -7.99 9.66 18.45
N TYR A 157 -6.94 10.13 17.80
CA TYR A 157 -6.75 11.53 17.38
C TYR A 157 -7.32 11.81 15.98
N ASP A 158 -7.68 10.77 15.23
CA ASP A 158 -8.35 10.91 13.94
C ASP A 158 -9.87 11.04 14.15
N LYS A 159 -10.43 12.20 13.82
CA LYS A 159 -11.87 12.48 13.96
C LYS A 159 -12.76 11.64 13.03
N LYS A 160 -12.17 11.02 12.01
CA LYS A 160 -12.87 10.17 11.04
C LYS A 160 -12.70 8.67 11.31
N MET A 161 -11.96 8.31 12.35
CA MET A 161 -11.81 6.90 12.73
C MET A 161 -13.16 6.37 13.23
N GLY A 162 -13.74 5.46 12.48
CA GLY A 162 -15.07 4.88 12.76
C GLY A 162 -16.20 5.41 11.89
N ASP A 163 -15.98 6.40 11.05
CA ASP A 163 -16.91 6.77 9.98
C ASP A 163 -16.74 5.75 8.82
N ASN A 164 -17.61 4.73 8.79
CA ASN A 164 -17.74 3.76 7.70
C ASN A 164 -18.85 4.19 6.74
#